data_37010e36038d25703db8fb320fa2a94e
#
_entry.id   37010e36038d25703db8fb320fa2a94e
#
_cell.length_a   1.000
_cell.length_b   1.000
_cell.length_c   1.000
_cell.angle_alpha   90.00
_cell.angle_beta   90.00
_cell.angle_gamma   90.00
#
_symmetry.space_group_name_H-M   'P 1'
#
loop_
_entity.id
_entity.type
_entity.pdbx_description
1 polymer ?
#
loop_
_entity_poly.entity_id
_entity_poly.type
_entity_poly.pdbx_seq_one_letter_code
_entity_poly.pdbx_strand_id
1 'polypeptide(L)'
;PLHPFADCHHRLQRIIPLTVRLDAVEVIAQRKLQKMGKTMKMPGFRPGKVPLKVVQQTYGAQAQSEAIGDAVSDAYAEAIMAQNLRPAGPPEVRPVEGANTDPNATSLQFEAVIELYPEVPVPDRAALTIQKWTCAVQASDVDQTLDTLRKQRVSYETVTRAAQADDQLRVDFAGTLDGVAFEGGTAKDF
;
A
#
# COMPACT_ATOMS: atom_id res chain seq x y z
N PRO A 1 17.75 13.79 19.53
CA PRO A 1 18.04 13.05 18.32
C PRO A 1 16.88 13.24 17.35
N LEU A 2 17.09 14.16 16.42
CA LEU A 2 16.15 14.51 15.36
C LEU A 2 16.03 13.30 14.41
N HIS A 3 14.81 12.87 14.16
CA HIS A 3 14.52 11.81 13.18
C HIS A 3 15.05 12.21 11.81
N PRO A 4 15.90 11.41 11.17
CA PRO A 4 16.49 11.73 9.86
C PRO A 4 15.46 11.67 8.71
N PHE A 5 14.19 11.36 9.00
CA PHE A 5 13.11 11.23 8.01
C PHE A 5 12.34 12.54 7.73
N ALA A 6 12.47 13.57 8.57
CA ALA A 6 11.71 14.82 8.40
C ALA A 6 12.18 15.66 7.18
N ASP A 7 13.46 15.59 6.81
CA ASP A 7 14.02 16.35 5.69
C ASP A 7 13.88 15.69 4.31
N CYS A 8 13.51 14.42 4.25
CA CYS A 8 13.36 13.70 2.98
C CYS A 8 12.11 14.13 2.19
N HIS A 9 11.02 14.50 2.85
CA HIS A 9 9.77 14.86 2.16
C HIS A 9 9.93 16.11 1.28
N HIS A 10 10.62 17.16 1.73
CA HIS A 10 10.80 18.38 0.94
C HIS A 10 11.70 18.20 -0.31
N ARG A 11 12.60 17.21 -0.32
CA ARG A 11 13.48 16.96 -1.49
C ARG A 11 12.82 16.14 -2.58
N LEU A 12 11.75 15.42 -2.26
CA LEU A 12 11.03 14.55 -3.21
C LEU A 12 9.80 15.22 -3.79
N GLN A 13 9.33 16.32 -3.19
CA GLN A 13 8.24 17.12 -3.74
C GLN A 13 8.72 17.99 -4.89
N ARG A 14 7.94 18.01 -5.97
CA ARG A 14 8.10 18.94 -7.10
C ARG A 14 6.79 19.63 -7.43
N ILE A 15 6.89 20.89 -7.78
CA ILE A 15 5.77 21.69 -8.27
C ILE A 15 5.95 21.82 -9.78
N ILE A 16 4.95 21.42 -10.55
CA ILE A 16 4.92 21.49 -12.00
C ILE A 16 3.86 22.52 -12.39
N PRO A 17 4.24 23.60 -13.08
CA PRO A 17 3.27 24.53 -13.63
C PRO A 17 2.54 23.88 -14.82
N LEU A 18 1.22 23.95 -14.81
CA LEU A 18 0.36 23.45 -15.87
C LEU A 18 -0.41 24.61 -16.48
N THR A 19 -0.38 24.71 -17.81
CA THR A 19 -1.12 25.72 -18.56
C THR A 19 -2.16 25.04 -19.44
N VAL A 20 -3.42 25.34 -19.19
CA VAL A 20 -4.58 24.79 -19.92
C VAL A 20 -5.18 25.86 -20.78
N ARG A 21 -5.26 25.63 -22.07
CA ARG A 21 -5.84 26.56 -23.04
C ARG A 21 -7.39 26.48 -22.99
N LEU A 22 -8.06 27.64 -22.95
CA LEU A 22 -9.52 27.69 -22.88
C LEU A 22 -10.19 27.19 -24.16
N ASP A 23 -9.56 27.37 -25.31
CA ASP A 23 -10.07 26.85 -26.60
C ASP A 23 -10.14 25.29 -26.56
N ALA A 24 -9.13 24.64 -26.00
CA ALA A 24 -9.13 23.19 -25.83
C ALA A 24 -10.22 22.73 -24.87
N VAL A 25 -10.42 23.45 -23.77
CA VAL A 25 -11.52 23.18 -22.81
C VAL A 25 -12.88 23.29 -23.46
N GLU A 26 -13.12 24.33 -24.30
CA GLU A 26 -14.38 24.48 -25.01
C GLU A 26 -14.68 23.32 -25.96
N VAL A 27 -13.69 22.84 -26.69
CA VAL A 27 -13.82 21.66 -27.58
C VAL A 27 -14.19 20.42 -26.80
N ILE A 28 -13.58 20.19 -25.65
CA ILE A 28 -13.88 19.04 -24.76
C ILE A 28 -15.31 19.19 -24.20
N ALA A 29 -15.67 20.37 -23.69
CA ALA A 29 -16.98 20.66 -23.15
C ALA A 29 -18.11 20.44 -24.18
N GLN A 30 -17.91 20.93 -25.41
CA GLN A 30 -18.87 20.72 -26.50
C GLN A 30 -19.05 19.24 -26.85
N ARG A 31 -17.96 18.47 -26.91
CA ARG A 31 -18.03 17.02 -27.14
C ARG A 31 -18.81 16.31 -26.03
N LYS A 32 -18.57 16.69 -24.76
CA LYS A 32 -19.32 16.14 -23.61
C LYS A 32 -20.79 16.45 -23.71
N LEU A 33 -21.15 17.71 -23.97
CA LEU A 33 -22.56 18.14 -24.15
C LEU A 33 -23.26 17.40 -25.29
N GLN A 34 -22.58 17.20 -26.43
CA GLN A 34 -23.11 16.42 -27.54
C GLN A 34 -23.35 14.95 -27.16
N LYS A 35 -22.42 14.36 -26.41
CA LYS A 35 -22.54 12.97 -25.92
C LYS A 35 -23.70 12.86 -24.93
N MET A 36 -23.80 13.81 -23.98
CA MET A 36 -24.90 13.85 -23.02
C MET A 36 -26.26 14.02 -23.71
N GLY A 37 -26.37 14.90 -24.71
CA GLY A 37 -27.62 15.10 -25.48
C GLY A 37 -28.10 13.86 -26.20
N LYS A 38 -27.21 12.92 -26.55
CA LYS A 38 -27.56 11.65 -27.21
C LYS A 38 -28.04 10.57 -26.22
N THR A 39 -27.59 10.62 -24.99
CA THR A 39 -27.84 9.57 -23.99
C THR A 39 -28.88 9.96 -22.93
N MET A 40 -29.08 11.25 -22.72
CA MET A 40 -29.89 11.78 -21.62
C MET A 40 -31.36 11.67 -21.88
N LYS A 41 -32.14 11.36 -20.83
CA LYS A 41 -33.60 11.44 -20.78
C LYS A 41 -34.00 12.72 -20.07
N MET A 42 -34.71 13.61 -20.77
CA MET A 42 -35.18 14.89 -20.23
C MET A 42 -36.70 14.95 -20.32
N PRO A 43 -37.41 15.41 -19.28
CA PRO A 43 -38.85 15.58 -19.34
C PRO A 43 -39.24 16.49 -20.52
N GLY A 44 -40.23 16.09 -21.31
CA GLY A 44 -40.70 16.85 -22.48
C GLY A 44 -39.95 16.61 -23.79
N PHE A 45 -38.88 15.80 -23.78
CA PHE A 45 -38.11 15.46 -24.99
C PHE A 45 -37.98 13.93 -25.19
N ARG A 46 -38.01 13.51 -26.45
CA ARG A 46 -37.71 12.12 -26.77
C ARG A 46 -36.24 11.83 -26.48
N PRO A 47 -35.90 10.68 -25.84
CA PRO A 47 -34.51 10.28 -25.56
C PRO A 47 -33.61 10.42 -26.79
N GLY A 48 -32.48 11.11 -26.65
CA GLY A 48 -31.50 11.33 -27.72
C GLY A 48 -31.89 12.43 -28.75
N LYS A 49 -32.98 13.16 -28.55
CA LYS A 49 -33.45 14.27 -29.41
C LYS A 49 -33.55 15.60 -28.65
N VAL A 50 -32.83 15.75 -27.55
CA VAL A 50 -32.80 16.98 -26.77
C VAL A 50 -31.98 18.04 -27.53
N PRO A 51 -32.51 19.26 -27.79
CA PRO A 51 -31.73 20.32 -28.43
C PRO A 51 -30.48 20.69 -27.63
N LEU A 52 -29.35 20.88 -28.31
CA LEU A 52 -28.04 21.16 -27.65
C LEU A 52 -28.11 22.39 -26.76
N LYS A 53 -28.89 23.43 -27.15
CA LYS A 53 -29.08 24.64 -26.34
C LYS A 53 -29.70 24.36 -24.96
N VAL A 54 -30.65 23.43 -24.89
CA VAL A 54 -31.31 23.06 -23.63
C VAL A 54 -30.34 22.27 -22.74
N VAL A 55 -29.59 21.34 -23.33
CA VAL A 55 -28.51 20.60 -22.62
C VAL A 55 -27.47 21.56 -22.07
N GLN A 56 -27.06 22.55 -22.86
CA GLN A 56 -26.06 23.53 -22.48
C GLN A 56 -26.55 24.46 -21.35
N GLN A 57 -27.83 24.87 -21.37
CA GLN A 57 -28.39 25.67 -20.28
C GLN A 57 -28.43 24.91 -18.95
N THR A 58 -28.75 23.62 -19.00
CA THR A 58 -28.91 22.82 -17.79
C THR A 58 -27.60 22.23 -17.26
N TYR A 59 -26.72 21.82 -18.16
CA TYR A 59 -25.50 21.06 -17.83
C TYR A 59 -24.21 21.74 -18.30
N GLY A 60 -24.29 22.96 -18.84
CA GLY A 60 -23.13 23.67 -19.38
C GLY A 60 -22.04 23.89 -18.34
N ALA A 61 -22.38 24.35 -17.16
CA ALA A 61 -21.43 24.58 -16.07
C ALA A 61 -20.75 23.28 -15.60
N GLN A 62 -21.52 22.20 -15.50
CA GLN A 62 -20.98 20.89 -15.14
C GLN A 62 -20.03 20.36 -16.23
N ALA A 63 -20.46 20.41 -17.49
CA ALA A 63 -19.63 19.96 -18.62
C ALA A 63 -18.34 20.77 -18.75
N GLN A 64 -18.38 22.07 -18.44
CA GLN A 64 -17.21 22.92 -18.42
C GLN A 64 -16.26 22.59 -17.28
N SER A 65 -16.76 22.37 -16.07
CA SER A 65 -15.95 21.94 -14.93
C SER A 65 -15.26 20.59 -15.19
N GLU A 66 -16.00 19.62 -15.73
CA GLU A 66 -15.44 18.31 -16.11
C GLU A 66 -14.43 18.42 -17.27
N ALA A 67 -14.65 19.34 -18.22
CA ALA A 67 -13.71 19.57 -19.32
C ALA A 67 -12.40 20.20 -18.84
N ILE A 68 -12.46 21.10 -17.85
CA ILE A 68 -11.27 21.66 -17.21
C ILE A 68 -10.48 20.53 -16.52
N GLY A 69 -11.16 19.66 -15.77
CA GLY A 69 -10.51 18.52 -15.11
C GLY A 69 -9.80 17.58 -16.09
N ASP A 70 -10.46 17.24 -17.21
CA ASP A 70 -9.85 16.42 -18.26
C ASP A 70 -8.63 17.12 -18.88
N ALA A 71 -8.76 18.40 -19.23
CA ALA A 71 -7.67 19.16 -19.84
C ALA A 71 -6.47 19.35 -18.90
N VAL A 72 -6.71 19.48 -17.58
CA VAL A 72 -5.66 19.50 -16.56
C VAL A 72 -4.97 18.13 -16.46
N SER A 73 -5.74 17.05 -16.52
CA SER A 73 -5.19 15.69 -16.50
C SER A 73 -4.31 15.41 -17.72
N ASP A 74 -4.75 15.84 -18.90
CA ASP A 74 -3.98 15.71 -20.14
C ASP A 74 -2.68 16.53 -20.07
N ALA A 75 -2.75 17.79 -19.63
CA ALA A 75 -1.58 18.66 -19.46
C ALA A 75 -0.59 18.09 -18.42
N TYR A 76 -1.08 17.50 -17.36
CA TYR A 76 -0.27 16.81 -16.36
C TYR A 76 0.44 15.60 -16.95
N ALA A 77 -0.27 14.75 -17.68
CA ALA A 77 0.30 13.57 -18.31
C ALA A 77 1.41 13.95 -19.32
N GLU A 78 1.18 15.00 -20.12
CA GLU A 78 2.16 15.53 -21.05
C GLU A 78 3.43 16.06 -20.33
N ALA A 79 3.23 16.82 -19.24
CA ALA A 79 4.33 17.36 -18.44
C ALA A 79 5.19 16.26 -17.79
N ILE A 80 4.56 15.20 -17.27
CA ILE A 80 5.25 14.04 -16.69
C ILE A 80 6.06 13.29 -17.73
N MET A 81 5.49 13.07 -18.92
CA MET A 81 6.18 12.39 -20.02
C MET A 81 7.35 13.22 -20.54
N ALA A 82 7.16 14.53 -20.74
CA ALA A 82 8.19 15.44 -21.26
C ALA A 82 9.40 15.54 -20.33
N GLN A 83 9.18 15.48 -19.00
CA GLN A 83 10.24 15.56 -18.00
C GLN A 83 10.73 14.18 -17.52
N ASN A 84 10.16 13.10 -18.05
CA ASN A 84 10.49 11.72 -17.67
C ASN A 84 10.45 11.49 -16.16
N LEU A 85 9.44 12.06 -15.48
CA LEU A 85 9.28 11.98 -14.04
C LEU A 85 8.57 10.69 -13.63
N ARG A 86 8.85 10.20 -12.41
CA ARG A 86 8.23 9.01 -11.84
C ARG A 86 7.49 9.39 -10.56
N PRO A 87 6.23 9.84 -10.65
CA PRO A 87 5.44 10.17 -9.47
C PRO A 87 5.16 8.94 -8.61
N ALA A 88 5.20 9.13 -7.29
CA ALA A 88 4.92 8.08 -6.31
C ALA A 88 3.43 7.96 -5.99
N GLY A 89 2.64 9.01 -6.30
CA GLY A 89 1.22 9.06 -6.02
C GLY A 89 0.45 10.00 -6.96
N PRO A 90 -0.85 10.18 -6.75
CA PRO A 90 -1.66 11.13 -7.49
C PRO A 90 -1.19 12.57 -7.21
N PRO A 91 -1.25 13.49 -8.21
CA PRO A 91 -0.88 14.87 -8.02
C PRO A 91 -1.92 15.62 -7.19
N GLU A 92 -1.47 16.56 -6.38
CA GLU A 92 -2.34 17.58 -5.80
C GLU A 92 -2.33 18.80 -6.75
N VAL A 93 -3.47 19.04 -7.41
CA VAL A 93 -3.60 20.15 -8.36
C VAL A 93 -4.27 21.34 -7.70
N ARG A 94 -3.63 22.49 -7.77
CA ARG A 94 -4.12 23.76 -7.23
C ARG A 94 -4.18 24.83 -8.33
N PRO A 95 -5.22 25.68 -8.37
CA PRO A 95 -5.21 26.84 -9.23
C PRO A 95 -4.18 27.87 -8.72
N VAL A 96 -3.46 28.51 -9.64
CA VAL A 96 -2.52 29.58 -9.27
C VAL A 96 -3.32 30.80 -8.84
N GLU A 97 -3.08 31.29 -7.62
CA GLU A 97 -3.76 32.46 -7.08
C GLU A 97 -3.46 33.72 -7.94
N GLY A 98 -4.52 34.44 -8.32
CA GLY A 98 -4.44 35.67 -9.08
C GLY A 98 -4.22 35.51 -10.60
N ALA A 99 -3.75 34.34 -11.08
CA ALA A 99 -3.51 34.15 -12.51
C ALA A 99 -4.78 33.87 -13.32
N ASN A 100 -5.83 33.34 -12.69
CA ASN A 100 -7.09 32.94 -13.35
C ASN A 100 -8.22 33.98 -13.20
N THR A 101 -7.91 35.20 -12.78
CA THR A 101 -8.89 36.26 -12.54
C THR A 101 -9.11 37.20 -13.73
N ASP A 102 -8.27 37.13 -14.74
CA ASP A 102 -8.41 37.95 -15.94
C ASP A 102 -9.54 37.42 -16.83
N PRO A 103 -10.62 38.19 -17.05
CA PRO A 103 -11.71 37.78 -17.93
C PRO A 103 -11.31 37.60 -19.40
N ASN A 104 -10.19 38.16 -19.83
CA ASN A 104 -9.64 37.99 -21.17
C ASN A 104 -8.52 36.95 -21.25
N ALA A 105 -8.28 36.21 -20.21
CA ALA A 105 -7.29 35.14 -20.23
C ALA A 105 -7.64 34.09 -21.30
N THR A 106 -6.67 33.69 -22.09
CA THR A 106 -6.80 32.61 -23.09
C THR A 106 -6.40 31.26 -22.54
N SER A 107 -5.86 31.23 -21.31
CA SER A 107 -5.39 30.03 -20.63
C SER A 107 -5.61 30.10 -19.12
N LEU A 108 -5.84 28.96 -18.52
CA LEU A 108 -5.89 28.78 -17.08
C LEU A 108 -4.54 28.21 -16.60
N GLN A 109 -4.09 28.69 -15.45
CA GLN A 109 -2.84 28.24 -14.84
C GLN A 109 -3.11 27.45 -13.57
N PHE A 110 -2.49 26.29 -13.50
CA PHE A 110 -2.55 25.40 -12.35
C PHE A 110 -1.14 25.00 -11.93
N GLU A 111 -1.00 24.54 -10.71
CA GLU A 111 0.20 23.93 -10.17
C GLU A 111 -0.12 22.53 -9.73
N ALA A 112 0.65 21.55 -10.21
CA ALA A 112 0.60 20.19 -9.73
C ALA A 112 1.75 19.94 -8.76
N VAL A 113 1.41 19.65 -7.50
CA VAL A 113 2.38 19.22 -6.48
C VAL A 113 2.43 17.69 -6.54
N ILE A 114 3.62 17.16 -6.81
CA ILE A 114 3.86 15.72 -6.92
C ILE A 114 4.98 15.28 -6.00
N GLU A 115 4.92 14.05 -5.58
CA GLU A 115 6.01 13.35 -4.91
C GLU A 115 6.69 12.39 -5.88
N LEU A 116 8.01 12.43 -5.94
CA LEU A 116 8.81 11.59 -6.83
C LEU A 116 9.45 10.44 -6.05
N TYR A 117 9.64 9.31 -6.72
CA TYR A 117 10.50 8.26 -6.18
C TYR A 117 11.94 8.75 -6.10
N PRO A 118 12.65 8.48 -4.98
CA PRO A 118 14.07 8.81 -4.86
C PRO A 118 14.91 7.97 -5.82
N GLU A 119 15.95 8.60 -6.38
CA GLU A 119 17.00 7.86 -7.06
C GLU A 119 17.90 7.19 -6.02
N VAL A 120 17.83 5.87 -5.95
CA VAL A 120 18.64 5.07 -5.04
C VAL A 120 19.91 4.64 -5.78
N PRO A 121 21.10 5.15 -5.37
CA PRO A 121 22.35 4.70 -5.97
C PRO A 121 22.59 3.23 -5.62
N VAL A 122 23.00 2.45 -6.59
CA VAL A 122 23.39 1.04 -6.38
C VAL A 122 24.70 1.03 -5.60
N PRO A 123 24.75 0.45 -4.40
CA PRO A 123 25.99 0.38 -3.63
C PRO A 123 27.03 -0.49 -4.35
N ASP A 124 28.32 -0.12 -4.20
CA ASP A 124 29.41 -0.93 -4.70
C ASP A 124 29.42 -2.27 -3.96
N ARG A 125 29.19 -3.37 -4.70
CA ARG A 125 29.16 -4.72 -4.14
C ARG A 125 30.53 -5.15 -3.58
N ALA A 126 31.62 -4.59 -4.10
CA ALA A 126 32.96 -4.87 -3.60
C ALA A 126 33.23 -4.28 -2.20
N ALA A 127 32.49 -3.22 -1.83
CA ALA A 127 32.60 -2.60 -0.51
C ALA A 127 31.73 -3.28 0.56
N LEU A 128 30.85 -4.23 0.17
CA LEU A 128 29.96 -4.92 1.10
C LEU A 128 30.67 -6.11 1.76
N THR A 129 30.77 -6.06 3.07
CA THR A 129 31.26 -7.21 3.86
C THR A 129 30.05 -7.98 4.39
N ILE A 130 29.91 -9.23 3.96
CA ILE A 130 28.82 -10.12 4.37
C ILE A 130 29.42 -11.22 5.26
N GLN A 131 28.87 -11.38 6.47
CA GLN A 131 29.20 -12.52 7.33
C GLN A 131 28.44 -13.75 6.82
N LYS A 132 29.18 -14.76 6.39
CA LYS A 132 28.62 -16.05 5.99
C LYS A 132 28.80 -17.03 7.16
N TRP A 133 27.70 -17.49 7.71
CA TRP A 133 27.70 -18.54 8.72
C TRP A 133 28.02 -19.88 8.04
N THR A 134 29.07 -20.55 8.53
CA THR A 134 29.46 -21.90 8.09
C THR A 134 29.45 -22.80 9.30
N CYS A 135 28.83 -23.96 9.19
CA CYS A 135 28.84 -24.98 10.22
C CYS A 135 29.48 -26.24 9.63
N ALA A 136 30.52 -26.75 10.30
CA ALA A 136 31.11 -28.04 9.98
C ALA A 136 30.49 -29.08 10.92
N VAL A 137 29.79 -30.08 10.37
CA VAL A 137 29.21 -31.18 11.14
C VAL A 137 30.36 -32.07 11.61
N GLN A 138 30.44 -32.28 12.92
CA GLN A 138 31.41 -33.15 13.57
C GLN A 138 30.79 -34.53 13.90
N ALA A 139 31.64 -35.52 14.16
CA ALA A 139 31.16 -36.84 14.56
C ALA A 139 30.31 -36.81 15.85
N SER A 140 30.69 -35.93 16.78
CA SER A 140 29.89 -35.67 18.01
C SER A 140 28.47 -35.23 17.76
N ASP A 141 28.23 -34.44 16.69
CA ASP A 141 26.88 -33.95 16.39
C ASP A 141 26.00 -35.07 15.82
N VAL A 142 26.63 -35.99 15.09
CA VAL A 142 25.95 -37.20 14.61
C VAL A 142 25.59 -38.10 15.78
N ASP A 143 26.53 -38.34 16.73
CA ASP A 143 26.28 -39.15 17.91
C ASP A 143 25.16 -38.58 18.79
N GLN A 144 25.15 -37.26 19.03
CA GLN A 144 24.07 -36.58 19.76
C GLN A 144 22.72 -36.74 19.05
N THR A 145 22.70 -36.64 17.73
CA THR A 145 21.48 -36.83 16.94
C THR A 145 20.96 -38.26 17.04
N LEU A 146 21.89 -39.25 16.97
CA LEU A 146 21.55 -40.67 17.15
C LEU A 146 21.01 -40.96 18.55
N ASP A 147 21.60 -40.37 19.58
CA ASP A 147 21.11 -40.56 20.95
C ASP A 147 19.73 -39.93 21.15
N THR A 148 19.48 -38.77 20.53
CA THR A 148 18.15 -38.17 20.52
C THR A 148 17.12 -39.07 19.84
N LEU A 149 17.46 -39.64 18.68
CA LEU A 149 16.57 -40.55 17.97
C LEU A 149 16.35 -41.86 18.76
N ARG A 150 17.36 -42.38 19.46
CA ARG A 150 17.21 -43.54 20.34
C ARG A 150 16.22 -43.23 21.47
N LYS A 151 16.37 -42.08 22.13
CA LYS A 151 15.46 -41.63 23.20
C LYS A 151 14.02 -41.49 22.72
N GLN A 152 13.79 -41.02 21.49
CA GLN A 152 12.45 -40.92 20.91
C GLN A 152 11.81 -42.28 20.59
N ARG A 153 12.60 -43.35 20.42
CA ARG A 153 12.14 -44.69 20.09
C ARG A 153 12.29 -45.70 21.23
N VAL A 154 12.35 -45.18 22.48
CA VAL A 154 12.43 -46.05 23.66
C VAL A 154 11.10 -46.79 23.79
N SER A 155 11.18 -48.10 24.09
CA SER A 155 10.09 -48.97 24.55
C SER A 155 10.28 -49.30 26.01
N TYR A 156 9.20 -49.23 26.78
CA TYR A 156 9.25 -49.49 28.21
C TYR A 156 8.63 -50.85 28.50
N GLU A 157 9.32 -51.63 29.36
CA GLU A 157 8.83 -52.92 29.89
C GLU A 157 8.61 -52.81 31.39
N THR A 158 7.56 -53.43 31.86
CA THR A 158 7.23 -53.40 33.30
C THR A 158 8.25 -54.22 34.11
N VAL A 159 8.89 -53.57 35.08
CA VAL A 159 9.88 -54.18 35.95
C VAL A 159 9.46 -54.12 37.41
N THR A 160 9.94 -55.06 38.23
CA THR A 160 9.59 -55.15 39.67
C THR A 160 10.67 -54.57 40.59
N ARG A 161 11.77 -54.08 40.06
CA ARG A 161 12.82 -53.40 40.84
C ARG A 161 12.43 -52.01 41.28
N ALA A 162 13.13 -51.43 42.23
CA ALA A 162 12.99 -50.04 42.62
C ALA A 162 13.29 -49.12 41.42
N ALA A 163 12.54 -48.01 41.35
CA ALA A 163 12.67 -47.00 40.29
C ALA A 163 14.09 -46.40 40.27
N GLN A 164 14.61 -46.19 39.04
CA GLN A 164 15.88 -45.55 38.78
C GLN A 164 15.71 -44.33 37.87
N ALA A 165 16.77 -43.55 37.72
CA ALA A 165 16.77 -42.46 36.76
C ALA A 165 16.45 -42.99 35.35
N ASP A 166 15.71 -42.23 34.59
CA ASP A 166 15.24 -42.50 33.21
C ASP A 166 14.18 -43.61 33.10
N ASP A 167 13.66 -44.15 34.21
CA ASP A 167 12.47 -45.03 34.20
C ASP A 167 11.19 -44.21 34.00
N GLN A 168 10.23 -44.76 33.25
CA GLN A 168 8.89 -44.24 33.18
C GLN A 168 8.05 -44.83 34.33
N LEU A 169 7.46 -43.97 35.14
CA LEU A 169 6.65 -44.37 36.25
C LEU A 169 5.16 -44.11 35.97
N ARG A 170 4.33 -45.03 36.37
CA ARG A 170 2.89 -44.83 36.45
C ARG A 170 2.53 -44.55 37.90
N VAL A 171 2.01 -43.36 38.17
CA VAL A 171 1.78 -42.90 39.54
C VAL A 171 0.36 -42.38 39.74
N ASP A 172 -0.14 -42.59 40.93
CA ASP A 172 -1.29 -41.87 41.44
C ASP A 172 -0.79 -40.74 42.35
N PHE A 173 -1.25 -39.53 42.12
CA PHE A 173 -0.88 -38.43 42.99
C PHE A 173 -2.12 -37.70 43.50
N ALA A 174 -2.04 -37.21 44.73
CA ALA A 174 -3.06 -36.34 45.35
C ALA A 174 -2.35 -35.13 45.95
N GLY A 175 -2.60 -33.96 45.36
CA GLY A 175 -2.07 -32.69 45.84
C GLY A 175 -2.98 -32.07 46.90
N THR A 176 -2.37 -31.59 47.99
CA THR A 176 -3.07 -30.85 49.03
C THR A 176 -2.35 -29.54 49.31
N LEU A 177 -3.09 -28.46 49.54
CA LEU A 177 -2.58 -27.18 50.00
C LEU A 177 -3.07 -26.99 51.43
N ASP A 178 -2.15 -26.86 52.39
CA ASP A 178 -2.46 -26.79 53.82
C ASP A 178 -3.36 -27.93 54.33
N GLY A 179 -3.21 -29.15 53.78
CA GLY A 179 -3.98 -30.31 54.14
C GLY A 179 -5.35 -30.42 53.47
N VAL A 180 -5.74 -29.47 52.63
CA VAL A 180 -7.00 -29.48 51.88
C VAL A 180 -6.72 -29.81 50.39
N ALA A 181 -7.45 -30.80 49.87
CA ALA A 181 -7.36 -31.16 48.46
C ALA A 181 -7.94 -30.04 47.59
N PHE A 182 -7.25 -29.72 46.49
CA PHE A 182 -7.70 -28.69 45.54
C PHE A 182 -8.11 -29.34 44.21
N GLU A 183 -8.99 -28.65 43.50
CA GLU A 183 -9.49 -29.11 42.19
C GLU A 183 -8.37 -29.20 41.17
N GLY A 184 -8.21 -30.33 40.48
CA GLY A 184 -7.12 -30.62 39.56
C GLY A 184 -5.82 -31.13 40.20
N GLY A 185 -5.74 -31.21 41.55
CA GLY A 185 -4.57 -31.71 42.26
C GLY A 185 -4.46 -33.23 42.33
N THR A 186 -5.43 -33.99 41.81
CA THR A 186 -5.45 -35.46 41.89
C THR A 186 -5.50 -36.08 40.52
N ALA A 187 -4.62 -37.03 40.24
CA ALA A 187 -4.71 -37.86 39.06
C ALA A 187 -4.34 -39.31 39.39
N LYS A 188 -4.94 -40.23 38.66
CA LYS A 188 -4.66 -41.67 38.74
C LYS A 188 -4.08 -42.13 37.38
N ASP A 189 -3.22 -43.12 37.45
CA ASP A 189 -2.58 -43.71 36.24
C ASP A 189 -1.86 -42.71 35.36
N PHE A 190 -1.25 -41.70 35.95
CA PHE A 190 -0.53 -40.65 35.24
C PHE A 190 0.88 -41.07 34.86
#